data_2679ff6e5d99153d6cfc1cdc3c2392d8
#
_entry.id   2679ff6e5d99153d6cfc1cdc3c2392d8
#
_cell.length_a   1.000
_cell.length_b   1.000
_cell.length_c   1.000
_cell.angle_alpha   90.00
_cell.angle_beta   90.00
_cell.angle_gamma   90.00
#
_symmetry.space_group_name_H-M   'P 1'
#
loop_
_entity.id
_entity.type
_entity.pdbx_description
1 polymer ?
#
loop_
_entity_poly.entity_id
_entity_poly.type
_entity_poly.pdbx_seq_one_letter_code
_entity_poly.pdbx_strand_id
1 'polypeptide(L)'
;FSGGKIYENHLDVTDETYLDEALAGYSNYNWKLGNPLAILEYGEAQNKNHFENSMLSLSIKPKFKFNDHLSLSEHFSYVLTNTNEKYYIPLNGVPDYYVSSLGAFRQNEARSLFSKQNSIMSDTRLEWDQRYAAHAIALRGGFRMQWDSYQLNTQVGYNTGNDKTPFISSSLLDAATGGTNDQWNSLAYYVQADYNFKGRYYLQATMAAESSSRFGRDTDQGVKMCGVKWGIFPGFQASWVATNESWMAGLGFLNYLRLSAGVDVSGNDDLPYYATRSYFASSDYMGLASGLTIAGIGNEKIQWERTRRINIGVDANLLNNRLGVRFNYFRSATDHLLMWQEMSYLSGLDKTWGNGGKLENRGFDVEATGVVWASPSWQWQVGASVGHYKNKVTALPDGQRYMDTEILGATVRTEIGRPANLFYGYKAQGVFSTSAEAQAAGLYIHDDNGVDR
;
A
#
# COMPACT_ATOMS: atom_id res chain seq x y z
N PHE A 1 23.37 0.67 -10.55
CA PHE A 1 23.89 2.00 -10.89
C PHE A 1 25.21 2.16 -10.18
N SER A 2 26.25 1.98 -10.90
CA SER A 2 27.60 2.28 -10.47
C SER A 2 27.75 3.79 -10.34
N GLY A 3 28.42 4.23 -9.29
CA GLY A 3 28.55 5.64 -8.96
C GLY A 3 29.07 6.50 -10.10
N GLY A 4 28.92 7.81 -9.94
CA GLY A 4 29.17 8.84 -10.94
C GLY A 4 30.43 8.72 -11.80
N LYS A 5 31.47 8.02 -11.34
CA LYS A 5 32.68 7.78 -12.13
C LYS A 5 32.47 7.04 -13.44
N ILE A 6 31.52 6.09 -13.48
CA ILE A 6 31.23 5.38 -14.72
C ILE A 6 30.53 6.30 -15.71
N TYR A 7 29.73 7.22 -15.23
CA TYR A 7 29.07 8.18 -16.08
C TYR A 7 29.98 9.32 -16.53
N GLU A 8 30.93 9.72 -15.72
CA GLU A 8 31.98 10.64 -16.18
C GLU A 8 32.75 10.05 -17.37
N ASN A 9 33.14 8.79 -17.30
CA ASN A 9 33.80 8.13 -18.39
C ASN A 9 32.87 7.90 -19.60
N HIS A 10 31.57 7.82 -19.39
CA HIS A 10 30.58 7.64 -20.45
C HIS A 10 30.03 8.95 -21.02
N LEU A 11 30.34 10.08 -20.44
CA LEU A 11 30.05 11.37 -21.07
C LEU A 11 30.94 11.60 -22.32
N ASP A 12 32.07 10.96 -22.38
CA ASP A 12 32.91 10.90 -23.56
C ASP A 12 32.59 9.74 -24.51
N VAL A 13 31.43 9.11 -24.35
CA VAL A 13 30.96 8.01 -25.22
C VAL A 13 30.63 8.48 -26.64
N THR A 14 30.81 9.74 -26.93
CA THR A 14 30.90 10.23 -28.31
C THR A 14 32.22 9.89 -28.96
N ASP A 15 33.19 9.42 -28.21
CA ASP A 15 34.46 8.89 -28.76
C ASP A 15 34.15 7.46 -29.27
N GLU A 16 34.27 7.32 -30.60
CA GLU A 16 34.02 6.09 -31.33
C GLU A 16 34.87 4.90 -30.82
N THR A 17 35.94 5.17 -30.06
CA THR A 17 36.80 4.16 -29.45
C THR A 17 36.11 3.31 -28.37
N TYR A 18 35.00 3.76 -27.82
CA TYR A 18 34.20 3.03 -26.80
C TYR A 18 32.96 2.32 -27.38
N LEU A 19 32.67 2.58 -28.63
CA LEU A 19 31.55 1.96 -29.30
C LEU A 19 32.08 0.76 -30.07
N ASP A 20 31.85 -0.43 -29.52
CA ASP A 20 31.92 -1.64 -30.32
C ASP A 20 30.97 -1.48 -31.53
N GLU A 21 31.38 -2.01 -32.69
CA GLU A 21 30.57 -1.99 -33.91
C GLU A 21 29.14 -2.52 -33.66
N ALA A 22 28.98 -3.44 -32.71
CA ALA A 22 27.68 -3.95 -32.28
C ALA A 22 26.76 -2.89 -31.63
N LEU A 23 27.33 -1.86 -30.99
CA LEU A 23 26.60 -0.76 -30.36
C LEU A 23 26.38 0.42 -31.33
N ALA A 24 27.13 0.50 -32.42
CA ALA A 24 26.98 1.56 -33.42
C ALA A 24 25.60 1.53 -34.13
N GLY A 25 24.91 0.41 -34.11
CA GLY A 25 23.57 0.26 -34.65
C GLY A 25 22.43 0.71 -33.71
N TYR A 26 22.73 0.95 -32.43
CA TYR A 26 21.69 1.46 -31.48
C TYR A 26 21.53 2.97 -31.69
N SER A 27 20.28 3.44 -31.59
CA SER A 27 20.02 4.88 -31.70
C SER A 27 20.77 5.64 -30.60
N ASN A 28 21.24 6.84 -30.90
CA ASN A 28 21.91 7.75 -29.95
C ASN A 28 21.18 7.88 -28.60
N TYR A 29 19.93 7.57 -28.57
CA TYR A 29 19.09 7.60 -27.41
C TYR A 29 19.52 6.62 -26.30
N ASN A 30 20.07 5.45 -26.65
CA ASN A 30 20.37 4.40 -25.67
C ASN A 30 21.71 4.57 -24.97
N TRP A 31 22.61 5.40 -25.47
CA TRP A 31 23.92 5.60 -24.88
C TRP A 31 24.16 7.01 -24.31
N LYS A 32 23.24 7.94 -24.53
CA LYS A 32 23.23 9.21 -23.82
C LYS A 32 22.65 9.01 -22.41
N LEU A 33 23.47 8.49 -21.52
CA LEU A 33 23.09 8.35 -20.12
C LEU A 33 23.38 9.66 -19.37
N GLY A 34 22.42 10.09 -18.55
CA GLY A 34 22.61 11.22 -17.66
C GLY A 34 23.67 10.94 -16.60
N ASN A 35 24.50 11.94 -16.30
CA ASN A 35 25.43 11.86 -15.17
C ASN A 35 24.71 12.15 -13.86
N PRO A 36 24.55 11.18 -12.92
CA PRO A 36 23.92 11.44 -11.63
C PRO A 36 24.62 12.51 -10.79
N LEU A 37 25.94 12.67 -10.93
CA LEU A 37 26.68 13.73 -10.23
C LEU A 37 26.31 15.11 -10.76
N ALA A 38 26.00 15.26 -12.04
CA ALA A 38 25.56 16.52 -12.60
C ALA A 38 24.21 16.95 -12.00
N ILE A 39 23.31 16.01 -11.77
CA ILE A 39 22.01 16.29 -11.09
C ILE A 39 22.25 16.79 -9.67
N LEU A 40 23.17 16.19 -8.93
CA LEU A 40 23.55 16.64 -7.59
C LEU A 40 24.22 18.02 -7.62
N GLU A 41 25.21 18.20 -8.46
CA GLU A 41 25.99 19.43 -8.52
C GLU A 41 25.17 20.63 -9.00
N TYR A 42 24.49 20.50 -10.12
CA TYR A 42 23.71 21.62 -10.70
C TYR A 42 22.29 21.72 -10.15
N GLY A 43 21.74 20.65 -9.63
CA GLY A 43 20.45 20.62 -8.97
C GLY A 43 20.53 21.14 -7.52
N GLU A 44 21.48 20.66 -6.73
CA GLU A 44 21.61 20.97 -5.30
C GLU A 44 22.20 22.37 -5.07
N ALA A 45 23.27 22.76 -5.79
CA ALA A 45 23.92 24.06 -5.65
C ALA A 45 22.96 25.25 -5.84
N GLN A 46 21.80 25.02 -6.47
CA GLN A 46 20.77 26.04 -6.68
C GLN A 46 19.51 25.78 -5.85
N ASN A 47 19.56 24.83 -4.92
CA ASN A 47 18.43 24.50 -4.03
C ASN A 47 17.13 24.16 -4.77
N LYS A 48 17.24 23.38 -5.86
CA LYS A 48 16.17 23.12 -6.81
C LYS A 48 15.43 21.81 -6.54
N ASN A 49 16.13 20.85 -5.94
CA ASN A 49 15.56 19.58 -5.53
C ASN A 49 15.23 19.65 -4.05
N HIS A 50 13.95 19.70 -3.74
CA HIS A 50 13.47 19.92 -2.38
C HIS A 50 12.18 19.13 -2.15
N PHE A 51 12.14 18.41 -1.05
CA PHE A 51 10.93 17.75 -0.56
C PHE A 51 10.69 18.18 0.88
N GLU A 52 9.53 18.75 1.12
CA GLU A 52 9.08 19.15 2.46
C GLU A 52 7.70 18.55 2.73
N ASN A 53 7.57 17.90 3.87
CA ASN A 53 6.30 17.40 4.37
C ASN A 53 6.07 17.95 5.78
N SER A 54 5.11 18.85 5.90
CA SER A 54 4.72 19.48 7.15
C SER A 54 3.41 18.90 7.66
N MET A 55 3.42 18.36 8.87
CA MET A 55 2.22 17.79 9.49
C MET A 55 1.89 18.49 10.81
N LEU A 56 0.66 18.98 10.91
CA LEU A 56 0.06 19.46 12.16
C LEU A 56 -1.00 18.47 12.61
N SER A 57 -0.85 17.92 13.80
CA SER A 57 -1.85 17.04 14.42
C SER A 57 -2.33 17.64 15.74
N LEU A 58 -3.62 17.89 15.83
CA LEU A 58 -4.30 18.37 17.03
C LEU A 58 -5.30 17.30 17.49
N SER A 59 -5.31 17.02 18.79
CA SER A 59 -6.19 16.01 19.38
C SER A 59 -6.70 16.45 20.73
N ILE A 60 -8.02 16.35 20.93
CA ILE A 60 -8.69 16.65 22.19
C ILE A 60 -9.49 15.43 22.60
N LYS A 61 -9.33 14.99 23.85
CA LYS A 61 -9.97 13.77 24.39
C LYS A 61 -10.66 14.04 25.72
N PRO A 62 -11.75 14.83 25.76
CA PRO A 62 -12.54 14.99 26.97
C PRO A 62 -13.18 13.68 27.40
N LYS A 63 -13.21 13.43 28.70
CA LYS A 63 -13.90 12.28 29.32
C LYS A 63 -14.75 12.76 30.45
N PHE A 64 -16.04 12.48 30.39
CA PHE A 64 -17.00 12.77 31.42
C PHE A 64 -17.40 11.47 32.15
N LYS A 65 -17.26 11.43 33.46
CA LYS A 65 -17.67 10.31 34.30
C LYS A 65 -19.01 10.61 34.91
N PHE A 66 -20.03 9.82 34.60
CA PHE A 66 -21.34 9.90 35.23
C PHE A 66 -21.32 9.33 36.64
N ASN A 67 -20.58 8.22 36.81
CA ASN A 67 -20.31 7.54 38.06
C ASN A 67 -19.05 6.68 37.93
N ASP A 68 -18.71 5.84 38.90
CA ASP A 68 -17.53 4.98 38.90
C ASP A 68 -17.56 3.90 37.80
N HIS A 69 -18.74 3.63 37.23
CA HIS A 69 -18.92 2.57 36.24
C HIS A 69 -19.21 3.09 34.83
N LEU A 70 -19.75 4.29 34.69
CA LEU A 70 -20.19 4.82 33.40
C LEU A 70 -19.51 6.10 33.04
N SER A 71 -18.90 6.12 31.87
CA SER A 71 -18.24 7.30 31.33
C SER A 71 -18.51 7.49 29.83
N LEU A 72 -18.55 8.75 29.41
CA LEU A 72 -18.62 9.19 28.02
C LEU A 72 -17.31 9.85 27.67
N SER A 73 -16.71 9.46 26.57
CA SER A 73 -15.50 10.10 26.03
C SER A 73 -15.71 10.52 24.58
N GLU A 74 -15.12 11.62 24.22
CA GLU A 74 -15.01 12.09 22.86
C GLU A 74 -13.54 12.14 22.47
N HIS A 75 -13.22 11.71 21.27
CA HIS A 75 -11.91 11.90 20.68
C HIS A 75 -12.07 12.67 19.38
N PHE A 76 -11.86 13.97 19.45
CA PHE A 76 -11.77 14.82 18.28
C PHE A 76 -10.31 14.95 17.83
N SER A 77 -10.04 14.73 16.55
CA SER A 77 -8.72 14.85 15.94
C SER A 77 -8.80 15.61 14.62
N TYR A 78 -7.87 16.53 14.44
CA TYR A 78 -7.62 17.24 13.19
C TYR A 78 -6.18 17.05 12.77
N VAL A 79 -5.96 16.58 11.55
CA VAL A 79 -4.63 16.41 10.95
C VAL A 79 -4.59 17.19 9.64
N LEU A 80 -3.60 18.07 9.53
CA LEU A 80 -3.27 18.81 8.32
C LEU A 80 -1.89 18.37 7.86
N THR A 81 -1.80 17.87 6.63
CA THR A 81 -0.53 17.55 5.98
C THR A 81 -0.38 18.40 4.72
N ASN A 82 0.73 19.13 4.62
CA ASN A 82 1.12 19.85 3.41
C ASN A 82 2.41 19.24 2.88
N THR A 83 2.42 18.91 1.60
CA THR A 83 3.61 18.43 0.90
C THR A 83 3.99 19.44 -0.17
N ASN A 84 5.25 19.83 -0.20
CA ASN A 84 5.83 20.70 -1.22
C ASN A 84 7.06 19.99 -1.79
N GLU A 85 7.00 19.67 -3.07
CA GLU A 85 8.08 19.03 -3.78
C GLU A 85 8.49 19.88 -4.97
N LYS A 86 9.79 20.05 -5.12
CA LYS A 86 10.42 20.64 -6.30
C LYS A 86 11.46 19.65 -6.80
N TYR A 87 11.42 19.39 -8.07
CA TYR A 87 12.34 18.51 -8.74
C TYR A 87 12.87 19.21 -9.99
N TYR A 88 14.18 19.15 -10.19
CA TYR A 88 14.86 19.78 -11.30
C TYR A 88 15.93 18.88 -11.89
N ILE A 89 15.85 18.64 -13.17
CA ILE A 89 16.91 18.03 -13.98
C ILE A 89 17.64 19.15 -14.68
N PRO A 90 18.96 19.34 -14.48
CA PRO A 90 19.73 20.43 -15.07
C PRO A 90 19.97 20.24 -16.57
N LEU A 91 20.31 21.33 -17.26
CA LEU A 91 20.80 21.31 -18.65
C LEU A 91 22.17 20.64 -18.77
N ASN A 92 23.04 20.90 -17.78
CA ASN A 92 24.38 20.39 -17.80
C ASN A 92 24.47 18.95 -17.30
N GLY A 93 25.16 18.09 -18.06
CA GLY A 93 25.43 16.70 -17.67
C GLY A 93 24.24 15.74 -17.86
N VAL A 94 23.15 16.20 -18.43
CA VAL A 94 21.98 15.37 -18.80
C VAL A 94 21.77 15.43 -20.31
N PRO A 95 21.61 14.28 -20.98
CA PRO A 95 21.45 14.28 -22.44
C PRO A 95 20.07 14.80 -22.84
N ASP A 96 20.06 15.50 -23.95
CA ASP A 96 18.83 15.90 -24.64
C ASP A 96 18.14 14.68 -25.25
N TYR A 97 16.82 14.68 -25.26
CA TYR A 97 16.07 13.68 -26.02
C TYR A 97 15.00 14.31 -26.91
N TYR A 98 14.86 13.76 -28.11
CA TYR A 98 13.92 14.26 -29.09
C TYR A 98 12.52 13.71 -28.82
N VAL A 99 11.54 14.61 -28.80
CA VAL A 99 10.13 14.27 -28.65
C VAL A 99 9.43 14.49 -29.99
N SER A 100 9.11 13.40 -30.67
CA SER A 100 8.55 13.44 -32.03
C SER A 100 7.20 14.18 -32.11
N SER A 101 6.38 14.07 -31.08
CA SER A 101 5.08 14.77 -31.00
C SER A 101 5.21 16.29 -30.89
N LEU A 102 6.33 16.80 -30.40
CA LEU A 102 6.62 18.23 -30.26
C LEU A 102 7.50 18.76 -31.38
N GLY A 103 8.16 17.89 -32.14
CA GLY A 103 9.19 18.28 -33.10
C GLY A 103 10.41 18.96 -32.47
N ALA A 104 10.68 18.73 -31.18
CA ALA A 104 11.68 19.44 -30.39
C ALA A 104 12.41 18.54 -29.41
N PHE A 105 13.60 18.98 -28.98
CA PHE A 105 14.35 18.34 -27.91
C PHE A 105 13.92 18.84 -26.54
N ARG A 106 13.78 17.93 -25.57
CA ARG A 106 13.73 18.25 -24.16
C ARG A 106 15.13 18.21 -23.61
N GLN A 107 15.58 19.32 -23.03
CA GLN A 107 16.94 19.49 -22.53
C GLN A 107 17.03 19.42 -21.02
N ASN A 108 16.03 19.96 -20.34
CA ASN A 108 15.95 19.92 -18.90
C ASN A 108 14.49 19.88 -18.45
N GLU A 109 14.27 19.61 -17.17
CA GLU A 109 12.95 19.45 -16.61
C GLU A 109 12.83 20.13 -15.25
N ALA A 110 11.77 20.87 -15.04
CA ALA A 110 11.36 21.39 -13.74
C ALA A 110 10.00 20.83 -13.37
N ARG A 111 9.86 20.28 -12.16
CA ARG A 111 8.57 19.85 -11.60
C ARG A 111 8.28 20.57 -10.29
N SER A 112 7.03 20.84 -10.06
CA SER A 112 6.53 21.31 -8.78
C SER A 112 5.28 20.54 -8.42
N LEU A 113 5.21 20.05 -7.18
CA LEU A 113 4.05 19.41 -6.62
C LEU A 113 3.72 20.10 -5.30
N PHE A 114 2.47 20.48 -5.16
CA PHE A 114 1.91 20.92 -3.90
C PHE A 114 0.68 20.11 -3.58
N SER A 115 0.65 19.48 -2.41
CA SER A 115 -0.55 18.81 -1.93
C SER A 115 -0.92 19.26 -0.53
N LYS A 116 -2.22 19.25 -0.26
CA LYS A 116 -2.81 19.55 1.04
C LYS A 116 -3.83 18.47 1.38
N GLN A 117 -3.64 17.81 2.51
CA GLN A 117 -4.59 16.85 3.04
C GLN A 117 -5.10 17.33 4.40
N ASN A 118 -6.42 17.35 4.56
CA ASN A 118 -7.07 17.57 5.85
C ASN A 118 -7.83 16.30 6.22
N SER A 119 -7.65 15.86 7.47
CA SER A 119 -8.39 14.75 8.05
C SER A 119 -9.03 15.20 9.36
N ILE A 120 -10.33 15.02 9.49
CA ILE A 120 -11.10 15.29 10.70
C ILE A 120 -11.70 13.97 11.16
N MET A 121 -11.53 13.65 12.42
CA MET A 121 -12.13 12.48 13.05
C MET A 121 -12.82 12.89 14.36
N SER A 122 -14.01 12.38 14.57
CA SER A 122 -14.77 12.44 15.83
C SER A 122 -15.18 11.01 16.20
N ASP A 123 -14.85 10.59 17.41
CA ASP A 123 -15.16 9.25 17.96
C ASP A 123 -15.77 9.42 19.36
N THR A 124 -17.11 9.38 19.43
CA THR A 124 -17.88 9.43 20.66
C THR A 124 -18.06 8.04 21.20
N ARG A 125 -17.67 7.78 22.45
CA ARG A 125 -17.66 6.45 23.05
C ARG A 125 -18.29 6.47 24.45
N LEU A 126 -19.22 5.60 24.67
CA LEU A 126 -19.80 5.25 25.97
C LEU A 126 -19.11 3.99 26.50
N GLU A 127 -18.62 4.05 27.73
CA GLU A 127 -17.92 2.96 28.41
C GLU A 127 -18.62 2.65 29.72
N TRP A 128 -18.91 1.36 29.94
CA TRP A 128 -19.47 0.84 31.20
C TRP A 128 -18.63 -0.34 31.68
N ASP A 129 -18.19 -0.26 32.94
CA ASP A 129 -17.38 -1.28 33.60
C ASP A 129 -17.99 -1.69 34.93
N GLN A 130 -18.14 -3.00 35.18
CA GLN A 130 -18.68 -3.52 36.40
C GLN A 130 -17.93 -4.79 36.86
N ARG A 131 -17.71 -4.89 38.15
CA ARG A 131 -17.13 -6.09 38.77
C ARG A 131 -18.05 -6.61 39.84
N TYR A 132 -18.35 -7.91 39.77
CA TYR A 132 -19.15 -8.66 40.77
C TYR A 132 -18.35 -9.88 41.20
N ALA A 133 -17.79 -9.87 42.39
CA ALA A 133 -17.01 -11.00 42.93
C ALA A 133 -16.01 -11.57 41.89
N ALA A 134 -16.42 -12.67 41.26
CA ALA A 134 -15.58 -13.38 40.27
C ALA A 134 -15.74 -12.88 38.82
N HIS A 135 -16.70 -12.01 38.56
CA HIS A 135 -17.06 -11.55 37.21
C HIS A 135 -16.59 -10.10 36.99
N ALA A 136 -15.97 -9.85 35.87
CA ALA A 136 -15.73 -8.50 35.40
C ALA A 136 -16.29 -8.35 33.97
N ILE A 137 -17.10 -7.33 33.78
CA ILE A 137 -17.77 -7.05 32.51
C ILE A 137 -17.40 -5.62 32.12
N ALA A 138 -17.02 -5.42 30.85
CA ALA A 138 -16.83 -4.10 30.27
C ALA A 138 -17.58 -4.03 28.94
N LEU A 139 -18.41 -3.01 28.79
CA LEU A 139 -19.15 -2.72 27.58
C LEU A 139 -18.67 -1.37 27.03
N ARG A 140 -18.41 -1.32 25.74
CA ARG A 140 -18.05 -0.11 25.02
C ARG A 140 -18.92 -0.02 23.79
N GLY A 141 -19.51 1.13 23.56
CA GLY A 141 -20.28 1.40 22.34
C GLY A 141 -19.96 2.80 21.85
N GLY A 142 -19.81 2.98 20.55
CA GLY A 142 -19.45 4.27 20.03
C GLY A 142 -19.89 4.51 18.59
N PHE A 143 -19.71 5.75 18.22
CA PHE A 143 -19.95 6.26 16.89
C PHE A 143 -18.71 7.04 16.44
N ARG A 144 -18.19 6.71 15.25
CA ARG A 144 -17.06 7.39 14.64
C ARG A 144 -17.49 7.99 13.32
N MET A 145 -17.04 9.22 13.11
CA MET A 145 -17.13 9.92 11.84
C MET A 145 -15.73 10.33 11.41
N GLN A 146 -15.41 10.13 10.13
CA GLN A 146 -14.18 10.60 9.51
C GLN A 146 -14.50 11.36 8.24
N TRP A 147 -13.81 12.46 8.04
CA TRP A 147 -13.86 13.28 6.85
C TRP A 147 -12.45 13.59 6.40
N ASP A 148 -12.16 13.30 5.14
CA ASP A 148 -10.87 13.55 4.51
C ASP A 148 -11.06 14.36 3.25
N SER A 149 -10.18 15.34 3.03
CA SER A 149 -10.06 16.06 1.77
C SER A 149 -8.61 16.12 1.34
N TYR A 150 -8.39 15.95 0.06
CA TYR A 150 -7.08 15.95 -0.56
C TYR A 150 -7.08 16.85 -1.78
N GLN A 151 -6.13 17.78 -1.83
CA GLN A 151 -5.90 18.66 -2.97
C GLN A 151 -4.48 18.44 -3.47
N LEU A 152 -4.33 18.28 -4.77
CA LEU A 152 -3.05 18.14 -5.43
C LEU A 152 -2.98 19.11 -6.59
N ASN A 153 -1.85 19.82 -6.71
CA ASN A 153 -1.50 20.60 -7.90
C ASN A 153 -0.11 20.18 -8.33
N THR A 154 0.03 19.84 -9.59
CA THR A 154 1.29 19.47 -10.22
C THR A 154 1.56 20.32 -11.43
N GLN A 155 2.82 20.65 -11.62
CA GLN A 155 3.31 21.37 -12.78
C GLN A 155 4.61 20.73 -13.25
N VAL A 156 4.76 20.58 -14.54
CA VAL A 156 5.97 20.08 -15.19
C VAL A 156 6.27 21.03 -16.37
N GLY A 157 7.51 21.41 -16.51
CA GLY A 157 7.94 22.21 -17.64
C GLY A 157 9.34 21.82 -18.08
N TYR A 158 9.59 21.96 -19.36
CA TYR A 158 10.86 21.60 -20.01
C TYR A 158 11.49 22.82 -20.66
N ASN A 159 12.80 22.76 -20.88
CA ASN A 159 13.55 23.79 -21.60
C ASN A 159 13.49 25.17 -20.92
N THR A 160 13.89 25.23 -19.65
CA THR A 160 13.90 26.51 -18.89
C THR A 160 14.95 27.52 -19.39
N GLY A 161 15.78 27.14 -20.38
CA GLY A 161 16.79 27.97 -21.02
C GLY A 161 18.12 28.10 -20.28
N ASN A 162 18.13 27.92 -18.97
CA ASN A 162 19.37 27.92 -18.18
C ASN A 162 19.12 27.33 -16.79
N ASP A 163 20.21 26.91 -16.12
CA ASP A 163 20.13 26.32 -14.78
C ASP A 163 19.91 27.32 -13.64
N LYS A 164 19.90 28.63 -13.93
CA LYS A 164 19.69 29.68 -12.92
C LYS A 164 18.21 30.04 -12.73
N THR A 165 17.35 29.64 -13.67
CA THR A 165 15.91 29.91 -13.65
C THR A 165 15.10 28.62 -13.73
N PRO A 166 15.08 27.80 -12.65
CA PRO A 166 14.39 26.51 -12.62
C PRO A 166 12.87 26.66 -12.42
N PHE A 167 12.27 27.68 -13.00
CA PHE A 167 10.86 28.00 -12.79
C PHE A 167 10.02 27.61 -14.00
N ILE A 168 8.85 27.07 -13.72
CA ILE A 168 7.86 26.74 -14.73
C ILE A 168 7.08 28.00 -15.07
N SER A 169 7.01 28.32 -16.34
CA SER A 169 6.24 29.45 -16.85
C SER A 169 5.44 29.05 -18.07
N SER A 170 4.42 29.84 -18.40
CA SER A 170 3.59 29.64 -19.60
C SER A 170 4.35 29.87 -20.91
N SER A 171 5.57 30.42 -20.85
CA SER A 171 6.42 30.65 -22.02
C SER A 171 7.31 29.46 -22.37
N LEU A 172 7.29 28.39 -21.58
CA LEU A 172 8.04 27.17 -21.89
C LEU A 172 7.41 26.46 -23.10
N LEU A 173 8.25 25.91 -23.96
CA LEU A 173 7.84 25.20 -25.17
C LEU A 173 6.91 24.02 -24.87
N ASP A 174 7.15 23.36 -23.74
CA ASP A 174 6.43 22.17 -23.32
C ASP A 174 6.19 22.28 -21.82
N ALA A 175 4.94 22.43 -21.42
CA ALA A 175 4.53 22.51 -20.04
C ALA A 175 3.20 21.78 -19.84
N ALA A 176 3.09 21.07 -18.73
CA ALA A 176 1.87 20.40 -18.34
C ALA A 176 1.48 20.76 -16.90
N THR A 177 0.20 20.88 -16.68
CA THR A 177 -0.38 21.09 -15.35
C THR A 177 -1.39 20.01 -15.05
N GLY A 178 -1.50 19.64 -13.79
CA GLY A 178 -2.46 18.65 -13.34
C GLY A 178 -2.88 18.91 -11.90
N GLY A 179 -3.92 18.24 -11.47
CA GLY A 179 -4.35 18.35 -10.09
C GLY A 179 -5.63 17.58 -9.82
N THR A 180 -5.90 17.38 -8.53
CA THR A 180 -7.14 16.77 -8.05
C THR A 180 -7.69 17.56 -6.85
N ASN A 181 -8.98 17.42 -6.61
CA ASN A 181 -9.65 17.91 -5.41
C ASN A 181 -10.63 16.84 -4.97
N ASP A 182 -10.16 16.00 -4.06
CA ASP A 182 -10.82 14.77 -3.68
C ASP A 182 -11.34 14.84 -2.24
N GLN A 183 -12.43 14.14 -1.97
CA GLN A 183 -13.05 14.07 -0.66
C GLN A 183 -13.68 12.70 -0.45
N TRP A 184 -13.55 12.17 0.77
CA TRP A 184 -14.31 10.99 1.21
C TRP A 184 -14.72 11.10 2.68
N ASN A 185 -15.75 10.36 3.03
CA ASN A 185 -16.26 10.31 4.39
C ASN A 185 -16.55 8.86 4.78
N SER A 186 -16.35 8.53 6.04
CA SER A 186 -16.85 7.29 6.63
C SER A 186 -17.59 7.52 7.93
N LEU A 187 -18.52 6.60 8.21
CA LEU A 187 -19.28 6.54 9.45
C LEU A 187 -19.20 5.11 9.98
N ALA A 188 -18.99 4.96 11.28
CA ALA A 188 -18.96 3.66 11.91
C ALA A 188 -19.70 3.68 13.26
N TYR A 189 -20.57 2.70 13.47
CA TYR A 189 -21.07 2.33 14.79
C TYR A 189 -20.34 1.07 15.24
N TYR A 190 -19.93 1.03 16.49
CA TYR A 190 -19.25 -0.15 17.01
C TYR A 190 -19.68 -0.46 18.43
N VAL A 191 -19.62 -1.74 18.77
CA VAL A 191 -19.83 -2.24 20.12
C VAL A 191 -18.78 -3.29 20.44
N GLN A 192 -18.33 -3.29 21.69
CA GLN A 192 -17.40 -4.28 22.25
C GLN A 192 -17.92 -4.70 23.63
N ALA A 193 -17.92 -5.99 23.87
CA ALA A 193 -18.21 -6.59 25.17
C ALA A 193 -17.00 -7.45 25.59
N ASP A 194 -16.44 -7.15 26.75
CA ASP A 194 -15.36 -7.91 27.36
C ASP A 194 -15.89 -8.55 28.65
N TYR A 195 -15.66 -9.85 28.80
CA TYR A 195 -16.04 -10.61 29.97
C TYR A 195 -14.84 -11.37 30.52
N ASN A 196 -14.63 -11.29 31.81
CA ASN A 196 -13.60 -12.03 32.53
C ASN A 196 -14.24 -12.76 33.73
N PHE A 197 -14.01 -14.06 33.82
CA PHE A 197 -14.39 -14.87 34.94
C PHE A 197 -13.21 -15.39 35.73
N LYS A 198 -13.09 -14.99 36.99
CA LYS A 198 -12.03 -15.39 37.95
C LYS A 198 -10.60 -15.14 37.48
N GLY A 199 -10.39 -14.26 36.49
CA GLY A 199 -9.07 -14.10 35.89
C GLY A 199 -8.57 -15.32 35.10
N ARG A 200 -9.47 -16.25 34.76
CA ARG A 200 -9.17 -17.50 34.05
C ARG A 200 -9.72 -17.50 32.62
N TYR A 201 -10.98 -17.16 32.48
CA TYR A 201 -11.68 -17.18 31.20
C TYR A 201 -11.95 -15.76 30.75
N TYR A 202 -11.50 -15.44 29.56
CA TYR A 202 -11.70 -14.13 28.93
C TYR A 202 -12.45 -14.32 27.63
N LEU A 203 -13.53 -13.61 27.46
CA LEU A 203 -14.32 -13.58 26.25
C LEU A 203 -14.42 -12.13 25.78
N GLN A 204 -14.22 -11.91 24.51
CA GLN A 204 -14.42 -10.62 23.87
C GLN A 204 -15.30 -10.81 22.64
N ALA A 205 -16.32 -9.99 22.52
CA ALA A 205 -17.14 -9.89 21.33
C ALA A 205 -17.12 -8.46 20.82
N THR A 206 -16.90 -8.29 19.52
CA THR A 206 -16.90 -7.00 18.85
C THR A 206 -17.81 -7.02 17.65
N MET A 207 -18.44 -5.92 17.33
CA MET A 207 -19.17 -5.73 16.10
C MET A 207 -19.03 -4.28 15.65
N ALA A 208 -18.67 -4.07 14.39
CA ALA A 208 -18.70 -2.76 13.76
C ALA A 208 -19.64 -2.79 12.55
N ALA A 209 -20.40 -1.70 12.39
CA ALA A 209 -21.17 -1.40 11.21
C ALA A 209 -20.59 -0.12 10.60
N GLU A 210 -20.06 -0.22 9.39
CA GLU A 210 -19.35 0.89 8.74
C GLU A 210 -19.93 1.19 7.36
N SER A 211 -20.02 2.48 7.03
CA SER A 211 -20.40 2.97 5.72
C SER A 211 -19.36 3.99 5.24
N SER A 212 -19.01 3.93 3.98
CA SER A 212 -18.02 4.81 3.34
C SER A 212 -18.58 5.39 2.04
N SER A 213 -18.26 6.64 1.75
CA SER A 213 -18.63 7.28 0.48
C SER A 213 -17.93 6.68 -0.74
N ARG A 214 -16.94 5.81 -0.53
CA ARG A 214 -16.23 5.04 -1.56
C ARG A 214 -17.00 3.80 -2.02
N PHE A 215 -18.07 3.40 -1.30
CA PHE A 215 -18.85 2.23 -1.68
C PHE A 215 -20.00 2.56 -2.62
N GLY A 216 -20.31 1.60 -3.47
CA GLY A 216 -21.44 1.69 -4.38
C GLY A 216 -22.78 1.69 -3.64
N ARG A 217 -23.77 2.34 -4.24
CA ARG A 217 -25.13 2.39 -3.68
C ARG A 217 -25.88 1.07 -3.80
N ASP A 218 -25.51 0.28 -4.82
CA ASP A 218 -26.17 -0.97 -5.20
C ASP A 218 -25.32 -2.21 -4.89
N THR A 219 -24.48 -2.11 -3.85
CA THR A 219 -23.66 -3.27 -3.42
C THR A 219 -24.56 -4.41 -2.98
N ASP A 220 -24.18 -5.65 -3.31
CA ASP A 220 -24.90 -6.86 -2.88
C ASP A 220 -24.68 -7.16 -1.40
N GLN A 221 -23.54 -6.71 -0.84
CA GLN A 221 -23.21 -6.93 0.57
C GLN A 221 -23.69 -5.81 1.48
N GLY A 222 -23.80 -6.13 2.77
CA GLY A 222 -24.16 -5.18 3.82
C GLY A 222 -25.66 -5.02 4.03
N VAL A 223 -25.97 -4.25 5.05
CA VAL A 223 -27.34 -3.92 5.45
C VAL A 223 -27.66 -2.50 4.99
N LYS A 224 -28.81 -2.31 4.37
CA LYS A 224 -29.28 -0.97 4.01
C LYS A 224 -29.96 -0.32 5.23
N MET A 225 -29.39 0.79 5.70
CA MET A 225 -29.94 1.56 6.81
C MET A 225 -29.84 3.06 6.48
N CYS A 226 -30.91 3.80 6.69
CA CYS A 226 -31.00 5.24 6.38
C CYS A 226 -30.59 5.59 4.93
N GLY A 227 -30.93 4.72 3.96
CA GLY A 227 -30.65 4.95 2.54
C GLY A 227 -29.25 4.61 2.06
N VAL A 228 -28.33 4.26 2.97
CA VAL A 228 -26.95 3.87 2.64
C VAL A 228 -26.67 2.42 3.06
N LYS A 229 -25.65 1.83 2.44
CA LYS A 229 -25.17 0.46 2.73
C LYS A 229 -24.11 0.48 3.82
N TRP A 230 -24.25 -0.45 4.75
CA TRP A 230 -23.36 -0.63 5.90
C TRP A 230 -22.70 -2.01 5.84
N GLY A 231 -21.37 -2.06 5.87
CA GLY A 231 -20.63 -3.29 6.10
C GLY A 231 -20.71 -3.71 7.56
N ILE A 232 -20.85 -5.01 7.80
CA ILE A 232 -20.92 -5.57 9.16
C ILE A 232 -19.69 -6.43 9.40
N PHE A 233 -18.97 -6.10 10.48
CA PHE A 233 -17.68 -6.69 10.82
C PHE A 233 -17.69 -7.23 12.24
N PRO A 234 -18.13 -8.50 12.45
CA PRO A 234 -18.12 -9.15 13.74
C PRO A 234 -16.74 -9.71 14.08
N GLY A 235 -16.42 -9.77 15.37
CA GLY A 235 -15.24 -10.43 15.92
C GLY A 235 -15.57 -11.10 17.24
N PHE A 236 -14.93 -12.24 17.49
CA PHE A 236 -15.03 -12.96 18.74
C PHE A 236 -13.67 -13.55 19.11
N GLN A 237 -13.28 -13.39 20.37
CA GLN A 237 -12.05 -13.94 20.91
C GLN A 237 -12.35 -14.58 22.28
N ALA A 238 -11.79 -15.77 22.49
CA ALA A 238 -11.77 -16.44 23.78
C ALA A 238 -10.33 -16.70 24.21
N SER A 239 -10.07 -16.56 25.51
CA SER A 239 -8.76 -16.90 26.08
C SER A 239 -8.95 -17.60 27.43
N TRP A 240 -8.08 -18.55 27.69
CA TRP A 240 -8.04 -19.29 28.94
C TRP A 240 -6.63 -19.21 29.55
N VAL A 241 -6.55 -18.69 30.76
CA VAL A 241 -5.31 -18.69 31.56
C VAL A 241 -5.30 -19.98 32.40
N ALA A 242 -4.71 -21.02 31.84
CA ALA A 242 -4.73 -22.37 32.41
C ALA A 242 -4.02 -22.42 33.76
N THR A 243 -2.93 -21.67 33.93
CA THR A 243 -2.18 -21.62 35.20
C THR A 243 -2.96 -21.05 36.36
N ASN A 244 -4.10 -20.36 36.12
CA ASN A 244 -4.96 -19.88 37.21
C ASN A 244 -5.93 -20.98 37.70
N GLU A 245 -5.89 -22.18 37.12
CA GLU A 245 -6.67 -23.33 37.60
C GLU A 245 -5.99 -24.00 38.80
N SER A 246 -6.77 -24.45 39.77
CA SER A 246 -6.25 -25.06 41.01
C SER A 246 -5.40 -26.32 40.77
N TRP A 247 -5.73 -27.10 39.77
CA TRP A 247 -5.00 -28.33 39.42
C TRP A 247 -3.66 -28.06 38.72
N MET A 248 -3.42 -26.83 38.24
CA MET A 248 -2.13 -26.41 37.67
C MET A 248 -1.14 -25.87 38.71
N ALA A 249 -1.59 -25.56 39.92
CA ALA A 249 -0.79 -24.91 40.95
C ALA A 249 0.47 -25.70 41.36
N GLY A 250 0.54 -27.01 41.09
CA GLY A 250 1.68 -27.86 41.39
C GLY A 250 2.80 -27.87 40.32
N LEU A 251 2.62 -27.23 39.19
CA LEU A 251 3.57 -27.22 38.09
C LEU A 251 4.57 -26.06 38.26
N GLY A 252 5.57 -26.21 39.10
CA GLY A 252 6.52 -25.17 39.45
C GLY A 252 7.38 -24.63 38.27
N PHE A 253 7.48 -25.37 37.17
CA PHE A 253 8.23 -24.95 36.01
C PHE A 253 7.41 -24.03 35.05
N LEU A 254 6.08 -24.06 35.18
CA LEU A 254 5.13 -23.31 34.30
C LEU A 254 4.46 -22.19 35.10
N ASN A 255 4.95 -20.98 34.95
CA ASN A 255 4.50 -19.82 35.70
C ASN A 255 3.24 -19.16 35.10
N TYR A 256 3.11 -19.22 33.79
CA TYR A 256 1.98 -18.69 33.09
C TYR A 256 1.71 -19.49 31.80
N LEU A 257 0.46 -19.80 31.55
CA LEU A 257 0.01 -20.40 30.30
C LEU A 257 -1.36 -19.80 29.93
N ARG A 258 -1.39 -19.13 28.79
CA ARG A 258 -2.61 -18.61 28.17
C ARG A 258 -2.78 -19.25 26.81
N LEU A 259 -3.94 -19.82 26.59
CA LEU A 259 -4.42 -20.28 25.30
C LEU A 259 -5.45 -19.27 24.77
N SER A 260 -5.38 -18.91 23.52
CA SER A 260 -6.33 -17.98 22.90
C SER A 260 -6.77 -18.48 21.53
N ALA A 261 -8.01 -18.23 21.19
CA ALA A 261 -8.57 -18.46 19.87
C ALA A 261 -9.50 -17.31 19.51
N GLY A 262 -9.44 -16.87 18.28
CA GLY A 262 -10.26 -15.76 17.80
C GLY A 262 -10.68 -15.95 16.35
N VAL A 263 -11.81 -15.39 16.02
CA VAL A 263 -12.34 -15.27 14.66
C VAL A 263 -12.82 -13.83 14.46
N ASP A 264 -12.48 -13.23 13.34
CA ASP A 264 -12.91 -11.89 13.00
C ASP A 264 -13.18 -11.73 11.50
N VAL A 265 -13.99 -10.74 11.20
CA VAL A 265 -14.25 -10.25 9.86
C VAL A 265 -13.85 -8.79 9.82
N SER A 266 -13.00 -8.41 8.87
CA SER A 266 -12.61 -7.03 8.60
C SER A 266 -12.88 -6.65 7.15
N GLY A 267 -13.11 -5.36 6.91
CA GLY A 267 -13.27 -4.78 5.58
C GLY A 267 -12.04 -3.94 5.20
N ASN A 268 -11.86 -3.74 3.90
CA ASN A 268 -10.94 -2.77 3.34
C ASN A 268 -11.67 -1.96 2.26
N ASP A 269 -11.54 -0.65 2.29
CA ASP A 269 -12.15 0.30 1.35
C ASP A 269 -11.11 1.13 0.59
N ASP A 270 -9.90 0.60 0.41
CA ASP A 270 -8.83 1.29 -0.28
C ASP A 270 -9.10 1.43 -1.78
N LEU A 271 -9.91 2.42 -2.09
CA LEU A 271 -10.37 2.79 -3.42
C LEU A 271 -10.07 4.26 -3.70
N PRO A 272 -9.88 4.64 -4.96
CA PRO A 272 -9.93 6.04 -5.34
C PRO A 272 -11.24 6.69 -4.91
N TYR A 273 -11.20 7.98 -4.61
CA TYR A 273 -12.31 8.73 -4.02
C TYR A 273 -13.63 8.62 -4.81
N TYR A 274 -13.55 8.47 -6.13
CA TYR A 274 -14.72 8.47 -7.03
C TYR A 274 -14.85 7.20 -7.86
N ALA A 275 -14.30 6.06 -7.41
CA ALA A 275 -14.39 4.79 -8.13
C ALA A 275 -15.84 4.33 -8.39
N THR A 276 -16.80 4.80 -7.60
CA THR A 276 -18.22 4.51 -7.74
C THR A 276 -18.96 5.45 -8.70
N ARG A 277 -18.29 6.48 -9.23
CA ARG A 277 -18.93 7.52 -10.05
C ARG A 277 -18.26 7.64 -11.40
N SER A 278 -19.07 7.83 -12.44
CA SER A 278 -18.55 8.24 -13.73
C SER A 278 -18.20 9.72 -13.71
N TYR A 279 -17.05 10.06 -14.31
CA TYR A 279 -16.60 11.44 -14.42
C TYR A 279 -15.94 11.70 -15.76
N PHE A 280 -15.89 12.97 -16.11
CA PHE A 280 -15.29 13.47 -17.34
C PHE A 280 -14.05 14.28 -17.01
N ALA A 281 -13.08 14.25 -17.90
CA ALA A 281 -11.91 15.13 -17.88
C ALA A 281 -11.90 16.02 -19.11
N SER A 282 -11.28 17.19 -18.96
CA SER A 282 -11.01 18.04 -20.11
C SER A 282 -10.04 17.36 -21.07
N SER A 283 -10.32 17.43 -22.33
CA SER A 283 -9.47 16.93 -23.40
C SER A 283 -9.32 18.01 -24.45
N ASP A 284 -8.11 18.14 -24.95
CA ASP A 284 -7.88 19.04 -26.09
C ASP A 284 -8.38 18.39 -27.37
N TYR A 285 -9.16 19.12 -28.13
CA TYR A 285 -9.61 18.72 -29.45
C TYR A 285 -8.80 19.46 -30.52
N MET A 286 -7.77 18.80 -31.05
CA MET A 286 -6.91 19.25 -32.13
C MET A 286 -6.23 20.62 -31.89
N GLY A 287 -6.01 21.05 -30.66
CA GLY A 287 -5.48 22.38 -30.34
C GLY A 287 -6.46 23.54 -30.62
N LEU A 288 -7.72 23.23 -30.97
CA LEU A 288 -8.71 24.23 -31.38
C LEU A 288 -9.78 24.53 -30.34
N ALA A 289 -10.11 23.53 -29.53
CA ALA A 289 -11.15 23.67 -28.51
C ALA A 289 -10.92 22.68 -27.34
N SER A 290 -11.40 23.07 -26.18
CA SER A 290 -11.47 22.14 -25.03
C SER A 290 -12.74 21.31 -25.15
N GLY A 291 -12.58 20.00 -25.14
CA GLY A 291 -13.65 19.01 -25.11
C GLY A 291 -13.73 18.31 -23.74
N LEU A 292 -14.69 17.43 -23.58
CA LEU A 292 -14.82 16.52 -22.44
C LEU A 292 -14.76 15.08 -22.93
N THR A 293 -13.91 14.28 -22.30
CA THR A 293 -13.85 12.84 -22.51
C THR A 293 -14.23 12.10 -21.24
N ILE A 294 -14.77 10.89 -21.37
CA ILE A 294 -14.99 10.01 -20.23
C ILE A 294 -13.61 9.65 -19.66
N ALA A 295 -13.38 9.98 -18.39
CA ALA A 295 -12.13 9.70 -17.70
C ALA A 295 -12.28 8.58 -16.65
N GLY A 296 -13.51 8.23 -16.29
CA GLY A 296 -13.81 7.12 -15.41
C GLY A 296 -15.26 6.68 -15.54
N ILE A 297 -15.47 5.36 -15.55
CA ILE A 297 -16.79 4.75 -15.45
C ILE A 297 -16.96 4.24 -14.04
N GLY A 298 -17.96 4.77 -13.35
CA GLY A 298 -18.28 4.40 -11.97
C GLY A 298 -18.90 3.02 -11.90
N ASN A 299 -18.52 2.27 -10.86
CA ASN A 299 -19.14 0.99 -10.53
C ASN A 299 -19.99 1.13 -9.26
N GLU A 300 -21.30 1.28 -9.41
CA GLU A 300 -22.24 1.42 -8.28
C GLU A 300 -22.41 0.14 -7.44
N LYS A 301 -21.88 -0.99 -7.92
CA LYS A 301 -21.88 -2.27 -7.21
C LYS A 301 -20.61 -2.53 -6.41
N ILE A 302 -19.62 -1.65 -6.50
CA ILE A 302 -18.34 -1.82 -5.81
C ILE A 302 -18.56 -1.88 -4.30
N GLN A 303 -17.92 -2.84 -3.67
CA GLN A 303 -18.06 -3.13 -2.24
C GLN A 303 -16.69 -3.30 -1.61
N TRP A 304 -16.63 -3.26 -0.27
CA TRP A 304 -15.40 -3.50 0.48
C TRP A 304 -14.89 -4.93 0.25
N GLU A 305 -13.58 -5.08 0.29
CA GLU A 305 -12.97 -6.41 0.47
C GLU A 305 -13.38 -6.95 1.83
N ARG A 306 -13.53 -8.25 1.92
CA ARG A 306 -13.87 -8.90 3.17
C ARG A 306 -12.83 -9.97 3.52
N THR A 307 -12.13 -9.74 4.62
CA THR A 307 -11.16 -10.68 5.18
C THR A 307 -11.74 -11.37 6.40
N ARG A 308 -11.84 -12.69 6.34
CA ARG A 308 -12.17 -13.55 7.48
C ARG A 308 -10.88 -14.11 8.03
N ARG A 309 -10.67 -13.97 9.33
CA ARG A 309 -9.43 -14.40 9.98
C ARG A 309 -9.75 -15.32 11.13
N ILE A 310 -8.89 -16.35 11.29
CA ILE A 310 -8.84 -17.24 12.45
C ILE A 310 -7.44 -17.10 13.03
N ASN A 311 -7.35 -16.87 14.34
CA ASN A 311 -6.08 -16.79 15.07
C ASN A 311 -6.14 -17.79 16.23
N ILE A 312 -5.02 -18.49 16.49
CA ILE A 312 -4.83 -19.37 17.63
C ILE A 312 -3.48 -18.99 18.24
N GLY A 313 -3.50 -18.68 19.53
CA GLY A 313 -2.29 -18.22 20.24
C GLY A 313 -2.02 -19.03 21.50
N VAL A 314 -0.74 -19.15 21.81
CA VAL A 314 -0.22 -19.72 23.05
C VAL A 314 0.82 -18.76 23.61
N ASP A 315 0.60 -18.28 24.84
CA ASP A 315 1.57 -17.49 25.58
C ASP A 315 1.97 -18.29 26.83
N ALA A 316 3.27 -18.56 27.00
CA ALA A 316 3.78 -19.31 28.14
C ALA A 316 5.01 -18.63 28.78
N ASN A 317 5.03 -18.57 30.11
CA ASN A 317 6.23 -18.22 30.87
C ASN A 317 6.65 -19.42 31.69
N LEU A 318 7.91 -19.77 31.57
CA LEU A 318 8.50 -20.98 32.16
C LEU A 318 9.71 -20.60 33.02
N LEU A 319 10.14 -21.57 33.86
CA LEU A 319 11.40 -21.51 34.64
C LEU A 319 11.48 -20.22 35.50
N ASN A 320 10.46 -19.98 36.31
CA ASN A 320 10.34 -18.79 37.14
C ASN A 320 10.39 -17.49 36.34
N ASN A 321 9.63 -17.44 35.21
CA ASN A 321 9.58 -16.34 34.26
C ASN A 321 10.92 -16.04 33.56
N ARG A 322 11.87 -16.99 33.57
CA ARG A 322 13.13 -16.82 32.84
C ARG A 322 12.97 -17.07 31.32
N LEU A 323 12.01 -17.86 30.92
CA LEU A 323 11.74 -18.15 29.51
C LEU A 323 10.29 -17.80 29.19
N GLY A 324 10.10 -16.83 28.32
CA GLY A 324 8.84 -16.50 27.69
C GLY A 324 8.77 -17.10 26.29
N VAL A 325 7.69 -17.75 25.96
CA VAL A 325 7.42 -18.29 24.62
C VAL A 325 6.04 -17.82 24.16
N ARG A 326 5.98 -17.28 22.96
CA ARG A 326 4.73 -16.92 22.28
C ARG A 326 4.68 -17.67 20.96
N PHE A 327 3.58 -18.33 20.71
CA PHE A 327 3.24 -18.95 19.43
C PHE A 327 1.91 -18.42 18.94
N ASN A 328 1.85 -18.05 17.68
CA ASN A 328 0.62 -17.64 17.03
C ASN A 328 0.50 -18.32 15.67
N TYR A 329 -0.67 -18.87 15.39
CA TYR A 329 -1.05 -19.39 14.09
C TYR A 329 -2.23 -18.60 13.56
N PHE A 330 -2.18 -18.21 12.28
CA PHE A 330 -3.27 -17.51 11.64
C PHE A 330 -3.61 -18.10 10.28
N ARG A 331 -4.88 -17.99 9.95
CA ARG A 331 -5.40 -18.20 8.59
C ARG A 331 -6.37 -17.07 8.27
N SER A 332 -6.17 -16.42 7.13
CA SER A 332 -7.07 -15.40 6.61
C SER A 332 -7.48 -15.73 5.18
N ALA A 333 -8.74 -15.46 4.88
CA ALA A 333 -9.30 -15.58 3.54
C ALA A 333 -9.96 -14.24 3.19
N THR A 334 -9.46 -13.58 2.16
CA THR A 334 -10.00 -12.35 1.63
C THR A 334 -10.79 -12.65 0.37
N ASP A 335 -12.03 -12.21 0.34
CA ASP A 335 -12.92 -12.26 -0.83
C ASP A 335 -13.26 -10.83 -1.31
N HIS A 336 -13.71 -10.72 -2.56
CA HIS A 336 -14.05 -9.44 -3.20
C HIS A 336 -12.88 -8.46 -3.26
N LEU A 337 -11.67 -8.94 -3.59
CA LEU A 337 -10.50 -8.07 -3.76
C LEU A 337 -10.83 -6.89 -4.68
N LEU A 338 -10.44 -5.70 -4.27
CA LEU A 338 -10.55 -4.49 -5.05
C LEU A 338 -9.43 -4.46 -6.08
N MET A 339 -9.79 -4.46 -7.36
CA MET A 339 -8.83 -4.54 -8.43
C MET A 339 -9.36 -3.92 -9.72
N TRP A 340 -8.45 -3.63 -10.63
CA TRP A 340 -8.79 -3.24 -11.97
C TRP A 340 -9.40 -4.42 -12.74
N GLN A 341 -10.49 -4.16 -13.42
CA GLN A 341 -11.14 -5.08 -14.36
C GLN A 341 -11.04 -4.50 -15.76
N GLU A 342 -10.64 -5.33 -16.72
CA GLU A 342 -10.58 -4.94 -18.11
C GLU A 342 -11.98 -4.66 -18.66
N MET A 343 -12.08 -3.66 -19.51
CA MET A 343 -13.31 -3.29 -20.19
C MET A 343 -13.18 -3.48 -21.70
N SER A 344 -14.32 -3.61 -22.35
CA SER A 344 -14.33 -3.57 -23.80
C SER A 344 -13.87 -2.20 -24.30
N TYR A 345 -13.01 -2.18 -25.31
CA TYR A 345 -12.56 -0.93 -25.99
C TYR A 345 -13.72 -0.07 -26.50
N LEU A 346 -14.88 -0.66 -26.72
CA LEU A 346 -16.09 0.07 -27.12
C LEU A 346 -16.61 1.02 -26.04
N SER A 347 -16.19 0.86 -24.77
CA SER A 347 -16.55 1.77 -23.67
C SER A 347 -15.75 3.07 -23.67
N GLY A 348 -14.67 3.15 -24.44
CA GLY A 348 -13.73 4.29 -24.46
C GLY A 348 -12.75 4.30 -23.29
N LEU A 349 -12.74 3.26 -22.45
CA LEU A 349 -11.80 3.06 -21.34
C LEU A 349 -11.31 1.61 -21.34
N ASP A 350 -10.05 1.43 -20.98
CA ASP A 350 -9.43 0.09 -20.94
C ASP A 350 -9.83 -0.70 -19.70
N LYS A 351 -10.09 -0.01 -18.58
CA LYS A 351 -10.32 -0.64 -17.27
C LYS A 351 -11.19 0.21 -16.35
N THR A 352 -11.85 -0.46 -15.41
CA THR A 352 -12.61 0.14 -14.32
C THR A 352 -12.29 -0.57 -12.99
N TRP A 353 -12.64 0.06 -11.88
CA TRP A 353 -12.55 -0.59 -10.57
C TRP A 353 -13.70 -1.56 -10.36
N GLY A 354 -13.40 -2.71 -9.80
CA GLY A 354 -14.38 -3.72 -9.47
C GLY A 354 -13.93 -4.67 -8.36
N ASN A 355 -14.84 -5.50 -7.92
CA ASN A 355 -14.54 -6.57 -6.99
C ASN A 355 -14.33 -7.87 -7.76
N GLY A 356 -13.21 -8.52 -7.50
CA GLY A 356 -12.90 -9.80 -8.11
C GLY A 356 -11.81 -10.49 -7.32
N GLY A 357 -11.57 -11.75 -7.60
CA GLY A 357 -10.48 -12.47 -6.98
C GLY A 357 -10.69 -12.83 -5.50
N LYS A 358 -9.90 -13.79 -5.05
CA LYS A 358 -9.83 -14.26 -3.67
C LYS A 358 -8.41 -14.66 -3.33
N LEU A 359 -8.00 -14.36 -2.10
CA LEU A 359 -6.66 -14.63 -1.58
C LEU A 359 -6.75 -15.33 -0.23
N GLU A 360 -5.97 -16.39 -0.06
CA GLU A 360 -5.76 -17.02 1.24
C GLU A 360 -4.35 -16.78 1.74
N ASN A 361 -4.22 -16.45 3.03
CA ASN A 361 -2.96 -16.41 3.74
C ASN A 361 -3.03 -17.35 4.95
N ARG A 362 -1.96 -18.08 5.21
CA ARG A 362 -1.79 -18.88 6.41
C ARG A 362 -0.35 -18.83 6.86
N GLY A 363 -0.15 -18.77 8.14
CA GLY A 363 1.19 -18.68 8.67
C GLY A 363 1.23 -18.89 10.16
N PHE A 364 2.44 -18.86 10.69
CA PHE A 364 2.71 -18.89 12.11
C PHE A 364 3.87 -17.96 12.44
N ASP A 365 3.90 -17.50 13.66
CA ASP A 365 5.03 -16.82 14.28
C ASP A 365 5.33 -17.42 15.65
N VAL A 366 6.60 -17.52 15.96
CA VAL A 366 7.13 -17.98 17.24
C VAL A 366 8.11 -16.96 17.75
N GLU A 367 7.95 -16.57 18.98
CA GLU A 367 8.88 -15.71 19.69
C GLU A 367 9.31 -16.42 20.98
N ALA A 368 10.60 -16.43 21.26
CA ALA A 368 11.15 -16.90 22.52
C ALA A 368 12.09 -15.84 23.09
N THR A 369 11.89 -15.50 24.35
CA THR A 369 12.72 -14.56 25.10
C THR A 369 13.18 -15.20 26.41
N GLY A 370 14.49 -15.24 26.62
CA GLY A 370 15.08 -15.88 27.76
C GLY A 370 16.03 -15.00 28.55
N VAL A 371 15.95 -15.06 29.89
CA VAL A 371 16.96 -14.48 30.79
C VAL A 371 18.01 -15.54 31.01
N VAL A 372 19.11 -15.44 30.25
CA VAL A 372 20.22 -16.41 30.31
C VAL A 372 21.04 -16.26 31.62
N TRP A 373 21.22 -15.02 32.02
CA TRP A 373 21.95 -14.71 33.24
C TRP A 373 21.29 -13.54 33.97
N ALA A 374 21.17 -13.65 35.29
CA ALA A 374 20.73 -12.58 36.16
C ALA A 374 21.52 -12.54 37.46
N SER A 375 22.06 -11.38 37.82
CA SER A 375 22.71 -11.04 39.09
C SER A 375 22.20 -9.66 39.55
N PRO A 376 22.50 -9.24 40.77
CA PRO A 376 22.06 -7.91 41.24
C PRO A 376 22.51 -6.73 40.36
N SER A 377 23.62 -6.86 39.63
CA SER A 377 24.20 -5.81 38.83
C SER A 377 24.14 -6.06 37.33
N TRP A 378 23.81 -7.28 36.87
CA TRP A 378 23.85 -7.68 35.47
C TRP A 378 22.68 -8.59 35.12
N GLN A 379 22.04 -8.32 34.00
CA GLN A 379 21.02 -9.17 33.43
C GLN A 379 21.24 -9.32 31.92
N TRP A 380 21.31 -10.57 31.46
CA TRP A 380 21.35 -10.88 30.03
C TRP A 380 20.05 -11.49 29.61
N GLN A 381 19.41 -10.83 28.67
CA GLN A 381 18.19 -11.29 28.02
C GLN A 381 18.47 -11.51 26.54
N VAL A 382 18.11 -12.68 26.05
CA VAL A 382 18.23 -13.06 24.64
C VAL A 382 16.84 -13.35 24.09
N GLY A 383 16.54 -12.81 22.93
CA GLY A 383 15.27 -13.03 22.20
C GLY A 383 15.53 -13.52 20.79
N ALA A 384 14.69 -14.41 20.32
CA ALA A 384 14.65 -14.86 18.95
C ALA A 384 13.21 -14.96 18.47
N SER A 385 12.96 -14.59 17.22
CA SER A 385 11.67 -14.76 16.59
C SER A 385 11.81 -15.37 15.21
N VAL A 386 10.86 -16.21 14.83
CA VAL A 386 10.74 -16.79 13.50
C VAL A 386 9.30 -16.75 13.07
N GLY A 387 9.06 -16.31 11.85
CA GLY A 387 7.73 -16.32 11.24
C GLY A 387 7.78 -16.87 9.83
N HIS A 388 6.73 -17.55 9.45
CA HIS A 388 6.55 -18.03 8.08
C HIS A 388 5.10 -17.91 7.66
N TYR A 389 4.88 -17.42 6.44
CA TYR A 389 3.54 -17.42 5.86
C TYR A 389 3.57 -17.87 4.40
N LYS A 390 2.42 -18.33 3.94
CA LYS A 390 2.16 -18.63 2.54
C LYS A 390 0.89 -17.94 2.12
N ASN A 391 0.92 -17.26 0.99
CA ASN A 391 -0.28 -16.78 0.34
C ASN A 391 -0.61 -17.63 -0.90
N LYS A 392 -1.87 -17.61 -1.28
CA LYS A 392 -2.38 -18.35 -2.44
C LYS A 392 -3.58 -17.62 -3.01
N VAL A 393 -3.49 -17.28 -4.28
CA VAL A 393 -4.64 -16.80 -5.06
C VAL A 393 -5.59 -17.96 -5.32
N THR A 394 -6.85 -17.83 -4.92
CA THR A 394 -7.85 -18.90 -5.06
C THR A 394 -8.88 -18.63 -6.16
N ALA A 395 -9.05 -17.36 -6.55
CA ALA A 395 -9.86 -16.96 -7.68
C ALA A 395 -9.37 -15.63 -8.25
N LEU A 396 -9.64 -15.39 -9.52
CA LEU A 396 -9.46 -14.13 -10.25
C LEU A 396 -10.80 -13.72 -10.91
N PRO A 397 -10.95 -12.44 -11.31
CA PRO A 397 -12.16 -11.97 -11.99
C PRO A 397 -12.42 -12.72 -13.29
N ASP A 398 -13.69 -12.75 -13.71
CA ASP A 398 -14.15 -13.19 -15.04
C ASP A 398 -13.63 -14.58 -15.50
N GLY A 399 -13.29 -15.45 -14.53
CA GLY A 399 -12.77 -16.79 -14.86
C GLY A 399 -11.35 -16.81 -15.41
N GLN A 400 -10.64 -15.71 -15.34
CA GLN A 400 -9.22 -15.64 -15.73
C GLN A 400 -8.38 -16.60 -14.89
N ARG A 401 -7.39 -17.21 -15.50
CA ARG A 401 -6.44 -18.09 -14.80
C ARG A 401 -5.25 -17.32 -14.23
N TYR A 402 -4.86 -16.23 -14.89
CA TYR A 402 -3.78 -15.36 -14.48
C TYR A 402 -4.06 -13.91 -14.95
N MET A 403 -3.39 -12.97 -14.30
CA MET A 403 -3.32 -11.56 -14.67
C MET A 403 -1.86 -11.13 -14.70
N ASP A 404 -1.48 -10.42 -15.74
CA ASP A 404 -0.14 -9.87 -15.91
C ASP A 404 -0.18 -8.35 -15.73
N THR A 405 0.82 -7.83 -15.05
CA THR A 405 1.04 -6.39 -14.88
C THR A 405 2.47 -6.07 -15.29
N GLU A 406 2.63 -5.13 -16.19
CA GLU A 406 3.94 -4.64 -16.61
C GLU A 406 4.42 -3.56 -15.64
N ILE A 407 5.60 -3.77 -15.05
CA ILE A 407 6.25 -2.82 -14.12
C ILE A 407 7.70 -2.64 -14.57
N LEU A 408 8.02 -1.44 -15.04
CA LEU A 408 9.38 -1.09 -15.49
C LEU A 408 9.96 -2.08 -16.54
N GLY A 409 9.11 -2.57 -17.45
CA GLY A 409 9.50 -3.53 -18.47
C GLY A 409 9.63 -4.98 -18.00
N ALA A 410 9.24 -5.26 -16.75
CA ALA A 410 9.16 -6.62 -16.22
C ALA A 410 7.72 -7.04 -16.02
N THR A 411 7.41 -8.30 -16.36
CA THR A 411 6.07 -8.86 -16.15
C THR A 411 5.94 -9.40 -14.73
N VAL A 412 4.93 -8.98 -14.02
CA VAL A 412 4.50 -9.50 -12.73
C VAL A 412 3.19 -10.25 -12.92
N ARG A 413 3.20 -11.54 -12.62
CA ARG A 413 2.04 -12.45 -12.82
C ARG A 413 1.39 -12.82 -11.50
N THR A 414 0.07 -12.70 -11.47
CA THR A 414 -0.80 -13.26 -10.43
C THR A 414 -1.61 -14.41 -11.02
N GLU A 415 -1.42 -15.63 -10.52
CA GLU A 415 -2.01 -16.86 -11.08
C GLU A 415 -2.76 -17.63 -9.99
N ILE A 416 -3.91 -18.23 -10.36
CA ILE A 416 -4.68 -19.10 -9.46
C ILE A 416 -3.83 -20.28 -9.01
N GLY A 417 -3.81 -20.53 -7.70
CA GLY A 417 -3.07 -21.63 -7.09
C GLY A 417 -1.64 -21.28 -6.66
N ARG A 418 -1.15 -20.09 -7.01
CA ARG A 418 0.18 -19.57 -6.68
C ARG A 418 0.11 -18.35 -5.77
N PRO A 419 1.25 -17.92 -5.20
CA PRO A 419 1.35 -16.61 -4.57
C PRO A 419 1.02 -15.47 -5.55
N ALA A 420 0.48 -14.37 -5.02
CA ALA A 420 0.26 -13.17 -5.81
C ALA A 420 1.58 -12.47 -6.16
N ASN A 421 1.59 -11.74 -7.29
CA ASN A 421 2.67 -10.84 -7.70
C ASN A 421 4.04 -11.53 -7.85
N LEU A 422 4.08 -12.64 -8.59
CA LEU A 422 5.32 -13.33 -8.91
C LEU A 422 5.98 -12.72 -10.15
N PHE A 423 7.30 -12.56 -10.11
CA PHE A 423 8.05 -12.26 -11.32
C PHE A 423 7.84 -13.39 -12.35
N TYR A 424 7.50 -12.99 -13.55
CA TYR A 424 7.29 -13.91 -14.67
C TYR A 424 8.17 -13.53 -15.86
N GLY A 425 8.86 -14.49 -16.42
CA GLY A 425 9.77 -14.26 -17.54
C GLY A 425 10.51 -15.51 -17.95
N TYR A 426 11.44 -15.32 -18.84
CA TYR A 426 12.31 -16.39 -19.32
C TYR A 426 13.41 -16.68 -18.30
N LYS A 427 13.70 -17.95 -18.10
CA LYS A 427 14.85 -18.40 -17.33
C LYS A 427 16.03 -18.55 -18.29
N ALA A 428 17.03 -17.69 -18.15
CA ALA A 428 18.28 -17.82 -18.90
C ALA A 428 18.95 -19.14 -18.55
N GLN A 429 19.28 -19.93 -19.57
CA GLN A 429 19.99 -21.21 -19.41
C GLN A 429 21.52 -21.02 -19.61
N GLY A 430 21.92 -19.90 -20.18
CA GLY A 430 23.30 -19.56 -20.50
C GLY A 430 23.39 -18.67 -21.72
N VAL A 431 24.60 -18.46 -22.18
CA VAL A 431 24.93 -17.79 -23.45
C VAL A 431 25.80 -18.72 -24.28
N PHE A 432 25.66 -18.68 -25.59
CA PHE A 432 26.55 -19.40 -26.49
C PHE A 432 27.91 -18.71 -26.51
N SER A 433 28.96 -19.49 -26.31
CA SER A 433 30.34 -18.95 -26.26
C SER A 433 30.91 -18.74 -27.68
N THR A 434 30.35 -19.41 -28.68
CA THR A 434 30.78 -19.32 -30.07
C THR A 434 29.61 -19.34 -31.04
N SER A 435 29.78 -18.76 -32.24
CA SER A 435 28.79 -18.83 -33.31
C SER A 435 28.47 -20.26 -33.76
N ALA A 436 29.47 -21.17 -33.72
CA ALA A 436 29.29 -22.54 -34.05
C ALA A 436 28.41 -23.29 -33.08
N GLU A 437 28.49 -22.98 -31.77
CA GLU A 437 27.62 -23.53 -30.75
C GLU A 437 26.16 -23.05 -30.89
N ALA A 438 25.99 -21.74 -31.21
CA ALA A 438 24.68 -21.18 -31.49
C ALA A 438 24.00 -21.83 -32.71
N GLN A 439 24.78 -22.00 -33.80
CA GLN A 439 24.25 -22.67 -34.98
C GLN A 439 23.91 -24.14 -34.73
N ALA A 440 24.70 -24.85 -33.93
CA ALA A 440 24.46 -26.23 -33.56
C ALA A 440 23.19 -26.41 -32.70
N ALA A 441 22.79 -25.38 -31.98
CA ALA A 441 21.57 -25.38 -31.16
C ALA A 441 20.29 -25.35 -32.01
N GLY A 442 20.36 -24.94 -33.27
CA GLY A 442 19.21 -24.90 -34.18
C GLY A 442 18.11 -23.93 -33.74
N LEU A 443 18.47 -22.89 -33.01
CA LEU A 443 17.54 -21.86 -32.55
C LEU A 443 17.65 -20.65 -33.47
N TYR A 444 16.52 -20.13 -33.90
CA TYR A 444 16.40 -18.98 -34.77
C TYR A 444 15.53 -17.91 -34.11
N ILE A 445 15.86 -16.66 -34.34
CA ILE A 445 15.02 -15.52 -34.00
C ILE A 445 14.45 -15.00 -35.32
N HIS A 446 13.12 -15.00 -35.44
CA HIS A 446 12.46 -14.32 -36.54
C HIS A 446 12.51 -12.82 -36.29
N ASP A 447 13.08 -12.06 -37.23
CA ASP A 447 12.96 -10.61 -37.21
C ASP A 447 11.57 -10.18 -37.71
N ASP A 448 11.25 -8.89 -37.59
CA ASP A 448 9.93 -8.33 -37.99
C ASP A 448 9.63 -8.54 -39.49
N ASN A 449 10.62 -8.91 -40.30
CA ASN A 449 10.48 -9.23 -41.72
C ASN A 449 10.37 -10.74 -41.99
N GLY A 450 10.35 -11.55 -40.94
CA GLY A 450 10.28 -13.02 -41.06
C GLY A 450 11.58 -13.68 -41.50
N VAL A 451 12.71 -12.99 -41.36
CA VAL A 451 14.03 -13.54 -41.67
C VAL A 451 14.61 -14.19 -40.43
N ASP A 452 15.02 -15.45 -40.55
CA ASP A 452 15.72 -16.18 -39.49
C ASP A 452 17.14 -15.63 -39.30
N ARG A 453 17.45 -15.24 -38.05
CA ARG A 453 18.77 -14.78 -37.65
C ARG A 453 19.32 -15.60 -36.50
#